data_b4a6c30dd8b23156a3341cbbd108b3c4
#
_entry.id   b4a6c30dd8b23156a3341cbbd108b3c4
#
_cell.length_a   1.000
_cell.length_b   1.000
_cell.length_c   1.000
_cell.angle_alpha   90.00
_cell.angle_beta   90.00
_cell.angle_gamma   90.00
#
_symmetry.space_group_name_H-M   'P 1'
#
loop_
_entity.id
_entity.type
_entity.pdbx_description
1 polymer ?
#
loop_
_entity_poly.entity_id
_entity_poly.type
_entity_poly.pdbx_seq_one_letter_code
_entity_poly.pdbx_strand_id
1 'polypeptide(L)'
;GRDTVLAPDVGFTSNDRLPESISSKFAPYAPDLAVEVVSPSDRANDVQEKVSKYLQYGTQLVWVVYPKTKEIITYHQNTSQILMLDDTLTAEPVLDGFQLSLRDIFTK
;
A
#
# COMPACT_ATOMS: atom_id res chain seq x y z
N GLY A 1 -22.57 -5.26 0.38
CA GLY A 1 -22.83 -4.58 0.05
C GLY A 1 -22.62 -3.48 -0.80
N ARG A 2 -22.08 -2.51 -0.49
CA ARG A 2 -21.89 -1.53 -1.14
C ARG A 2 -20.84 -1.76 -2.01
N ASP A 3 -20.68 -1.12 -2.97
CA ASP A 3 -19.64 -1.14 -3.83
C ASP A 3 -18.39 -0.94 -3.13
N THR A 4 -17.40 -1.69 -3.42
CA THR A 4 -16.13 -1.51 -2.80
C THR A 4 -15.28 -0.72 -3.75
N VAL A 5 -14.90 0.44 -3.34
CA VAL A 5 -14.01 1.26 -4.10
C VAL A 5 -12.70 1.25 -3.37
N LEU A 6 -11.64 0.73 -4.01
CA LEU A 6 -10.34 0.73 -3.39
C LEU A 6 -9.68 2.06 -3.69
N ALA A 7 -9.51 2.84 -2.64
CA ALA A 7 -8.95 4.17 -2.78
C ALA A 7 -7.79 4.33 -1.81
N PRO A 8 -6.61 3.88 -2.19
CA PRO A 8 -5.46 4.03 -1.31
C PRO A 8 -5.06 5.48 -1.18
N ASP A 9 -4.38 5.79 -0.08
CA ASP A 9 -3.84 7.13 0.09
C ASP A 9 -2.82 7.40 -1.02
N VAL A 10 -2.05 6.41 -1.40
CA VAL A 10 -1.12 6.52 -2.52
C VAL A 10 -1.17 5.20 -3.27
N GLY A 11 -1.19 5.26 -4.56
CA GLY A 11 -1.16 4.06 -5.38
C GLY A 11 -0.20 4.20 -6.53
N PHE A 12 0.36 3.10 -6.96
CA PHE A 12 1.26 3.08 -8.10
C PHE A 12 0.87 1.92 -9.00
N THR A 13 0.76 2.19 -10.29
CA THR A 13 0.47 1.16 -11.27
C THR A 13 1.44 1.32 -12.41
N SER A 14 2.06 0.21 -12.83
CA SER A 14 3.03 0.28 -13.91
C SER A 14 2.30 0.60 -15.21
N ASN A 15 3.02 1.19 -16.15
CA ASN A 15 2.42 1.56 -17.42
C ASN A 15 1.89 0.33 -18.17
N ASP A 16 2.48 -0.81 -17.97
CA ASP A 16 2.04 -2.01 -18.64
C ASP A 16 0.64 -2.42 -18.25
N ARG A 17 0.20 -2.02 -17.07
CA ARG A 17 -1.12 -2.41 -16.58
C ARG A 17 -2.17 -1.36 -16.75
N LEU A 18 -1.79 -0.16 -17.15
CA LEU A 18 -2.79 0.90 -17.30
C LEU A 18 -3.64 0.65 -18.52
N PRO A 19 -4.95 0.81 -18.40
CA PRO A 19 -5.83 0.63 -19.55
C PRO A 19 -5.56 1.72 -20.57
N GLU A 20 -5.84 1.41 -21.81
CA GLU A 20 -5.65 2.39 -22.80
C GLU A 20 -6.48 3.58 -22.62
N SER A 21 -7.68 3.48 -22.19
CA SER A 21 -8.46 4.67 -21.90
C SER A 21 -8.77 4.66 -20.46
N ILE A 22 -8.12 5.47 -19.74
CA ILE A 22 -8.41 5.66 -18.38
C ILE A 22 -9.31 6.72 -18.30
N SER A 23 -10.50 6.55 -18.20
CA SER A 23 -11.31 7.61 -18.04
C SER A 23 -11.63 7.71 -16.75
N SER A 24 -11.19 7.56 -15.91
CA SER A 24 -11.91 7.63 -15.01
C SER A 24 -11.83 7.99 -13.83
N LYS A 25 -12.83 8.29 -13.24
CA LYS A 25 -13.02 8.54 -11.99
C LYS A 25 -12.86 7.31 -11.25
N PHE A 26 -13.01 6.16 -11.79
CA PHE A 26 -12.91 4.98 -11.06
C PHE A 26 -11.77 4.18 -11.57
N ALA A 27 -10.97 3.64 -10.73
CA ALA A 27 -9.96 2.72 -11.11
C ALA A 27 -10.53 1.35 -10.96
N PRO A 28 -10.98 0.74 -12.00
CA PRO A 28 -11.61 -0.56 -11.85
C PRO A 28 -10.62 -1.68 -11.61
N TYR A 29 -9.37 -1.36 -11.41
CA TYR A 29 -8.34 -2.33 -11.15
C TYR A 29 -7.55 -1.90 -9.94
N ALA A 30 -6.94 -2.85 -9.26
CA ALA A 30 -6.12 -2.54 -8.11
C ALA A 30 -4.75 -2.06 -8.58
N PRO A 31 -4.14 -1.13 -7.85
CA PRO A 31 -2.79 -0.70 -8.22
C PRO A 31 -1.78 -1.80 -7.92
N ASP A 32 -0.57 -1.68 -8.48
CA ASP A 32 0.48 -2.65 -8.18
C ASP A 32 1.01 -2.46 -6.77
N LEU A 33 1.06 -1.24 -6.31
CA LEU A 33 1.48 -0.91 -4.94
C LEU A 33 0.43 0.01 -4.34
N ALA A 34 -0.05 -0.33 -3.17
CA ALA A 34 -1.00 0.51 -2.45
C ALA A 34 -0.41 0.89 -1.11
N VAL A 35 -0.52 2.15 -0.75
CA VAL A 35 -0.01 2.66 0.51
C VAL A 35 -1.17 3.24 1.30
N GLU A 36 -1.34 2.78 2.53
CA GLU A 36 -2.37 3.28 3.43
C GLU A 36 -1.70 3.89 4.64
N VAL A 37 -2.05 5.11 4.97
CA VAL A 37 -1.50 5.77 6.15
C VAL A 37 -2.58 5.76 7.22
N VAL A 38 -2.30 5.12 8.34
CA VAL A 38 -3.30 4.93 9.39
C VAL A 38 -3.35 6.16 10.28
N SER A 39 -4.54 6.64 10.53
CA SER A 39 -4.74 7.75 11.46
C SER A 39 -5.30 7.21 12.76
N PRO A 40 -5.25 8.01 13.83
CA PRO A 40 -5.73 7.51 15.12
C PRO A 40 -7.21 7.10 15.12
N SER A 41 -7.99 7.63 14.19
CA SER A 41 -9.40 7.27 14.17
C SER A 41 -9.69 6.02 13.37
N ASP A 42 -8.70 5.46 12.69
CA ASP A 42 -8.94 4.27 11.89
C ASP A 42 -9.05 3.05 12.78
N ARG A 43 -9.91 2.13 12.40
CA ARG A 43 -10.10 0.92 13.18
C ARG A 43 -9.26 -0.18 12.58
N ALA A 44 -8.68 -0.99 13.46
CA ALA A 44 -7.79 -2.05 13.01
C ALA A 44 -8.47 -3.01 12.05
N ASN A 45 -9.73 -3.35 12.32
CA ASN A 45 -10.44 -4.27 11.44
C ASN A 45 -10.66 -3.69 10.05
N ASP A 46 -10.88 -2.39 9.98
CA ASP A 46 -11.10 -1.75 8.70
C ASP A 46 -9.81 -1.72 7.87
N VAL A 47 -8.69 -1.50 8.54
CA VAL A 47 -7.40 -1.50 7.86
C VAL A 47 -7.11 -2.89 7.32
N GLN A 48 -7.34 -3.91 8.14
CA GLN A 48 -7.10 -5.28 7.71
C GLN A 48 -8.00 -5.66 6.54
N GLU A 49 -9.22 -5.22 6.57
CA GLU A 49 -10.14 -5.53 5.50
C GLU A 49 -9.69 -4.90 4.18
N LYS A 50 -9.20 -3.66 4.26
CA LYS A 50 -8.68 -3.01 3.08
C LYS A 50 -7.50 -3.75 2.51
N VAL A 51 -6.55 -4.14 3.37
CA VAL A 51 -5.38 -4.87 2.91
C VAL A 51 -5.80 -6.15 2.21
N SER A 52 -6.74 -6.88 2.81
CA SER A 52 -7.21 -8.12 2.22
C SER A 52 -7.82 -7.89 0.84
N LYS A 53 -8.56 -6.82 0.69
CA LYS A 53 -9.17 -6.54 -0.59
C LYS A 53 -8.16 -6.16 -1.65
N TYR A 54 -7.16 -5.36 -1.29
CA TYR A 54 -6.12 -5.02 -2.25
C TYR A 54 -5.45 -6.29 -2.76
N LEU A 55 -5.07 -7.18 -1.84
CA LEU A 55 -4.38 -8.40 -2.23
C LEU A 55 -5.29 -9.31 -3.05
N GLN A 56 -6.55 -9.36 -2.66
CA GLN A 56 -7.52 -10.19 -3.37
C GLN A 56 -7.72 -9.72 -4.81
N TYR A 57 -7.65 -8.42 -5.04
CA TYR A 57 -7.84 -7.87 -6.37
C TYR A 57 -6.55 -7.71 -7.17
N GLY A 58 -5.44 -8.23 -6.66
CA GLY A 58 -4.23 -8.32 -7.46
C GLY A 58 -3.13 -7.33 -7.15
N THR A 59 -3.28 -6.51 -6.12
CA THR A 59 -2.21 -5.62 -5.71
C THR A 59 -1.03 -6.45 -5.25
N GLN A 60 0.15 -6.17 -5.75
CA GLN A 60 1.32 -6.96 -5.41
C GLN A 60 1.91 -6.58 -4.07
N LEU A 61 1.94 -5.31 -3.76
CA LEU A 61 2.49 -4.83 -2.50
C LEU A 61 1.52 -3.88 -1.82
N VAL A 62 1.32 -4.07 -0.53
CA VAL A 62 0.53 -3.14 0.26
C VAL A 62 1.39 -2.70 1.43
N TRP A 63 1.53 -1.40 1.61
CA TRP A 63 2.25 -0.84 2.74
C TRP A 63 1.25 -0.16 3.64
N VAL A 64 1.28 -0.50 4.94
CA VAL A 64 0.44 0.18 5.92
C VAL A 64 1.37 0.95 6.83
N VAL A 65 1.24 2.26 6.82
CA VAL A 65 2.15 3.15 7.52
C VAL A 65 1.49 3.61 8.80
N TYR A 66 2.18 3.43 9.92
CA TYR A 66 1.69 3.83 11.23
C TYR A 66 2.56 4.97 11.76
N PRO A 67 2.18 6.23 11.52
CA PRO A 67 3.03 7.35 11.90
C PRO A 67 3.22 7.46 13.41
N LYS A 68 2.20 7.06 14.17
CA LYS A 68 2.30 7.21 15.61
C LYS A 68 3.39 6.35 16.21
N THR A 69 3.54 5.12 15.75
CA THR A 69 4.55 4.22 16.26
C THR A 69 5.78 4.15 15.37
N LYS A 70 5.74 4.84 14.23
CA LYS A 70 6.86 4.90 13.28
C LYS A 70 7.22 3.52 12.77
N GLU A 71 6.18 2.82 12.34
CA GLU A 71 6.34 1.48 11.79
C GLU A 71 5.63 1.39 10.45
N ILE A 72 6.09 0.48 9.61
CA ILE A 72 5.42 0.16 8.37
C ILE A 72 5.29 -1.35 8.29
N ILE A 73 4.08 -1.83 7.99
CA ILE A 73 3.88 -3.24 7.74
C ILE A 73 3.75 -3.40 6.25
N THR A 74 4.58 -4.26 5.67
CA THR A 74 4.50 -4.52 4.23
C THR A 74 3.88 -5.88 4.02
N TYR A 75 3.02 -5.96 3.03
CA TYR A 75 2.34 -7.20 2.66
C TYR A 75 2.69 -7.55 1.22
N HIS A 76 3.03 -8.80 0.99
CA HIS A 76 3.29 -9.29 -0.35
C HIS A 76 2.72 -10.69 -0.41
N GLN A 77 1.67 -10.88 -1.17
CA GLN A 77 0.98 -12.15 -1.25
C GLN A 77 0.50 -12.55 0.14
N ASN A 78 0.87 -13.71 0.64
CA ASN A 78 0.42 -14.12 1.96
C ASN A 78 1.50 -13.97 3.01
N THR A 79 2.45 -13.08 2.80
CA THR A 79 3.47 -12.80 3.80
C THR A 79 3.42 -11.34 4.21
N SER A 80 3.88 -11.06 5.40
CA SER A 80 3.97 -9.68 5.87
C SER A 80 5.22 -9.50 6.68
N GLN A 81 5.67 -8.26 6.78
CA GLN A 81 6.88 -7.94 7.51
C GLN A 81 6.70 -6.59 8.19
N ILE A 82 7.10 -6.50 9.44
CA ILE A 82 7.04 -5.24 10.16
C ILE A 82 8.40 -4.58 10.10
N LEU A 83 8.43 -3.35 9.62
CA LEU A 83 9.66 -2.58 9.54
C LEU A 83 9.65 -1.48 10.58
N MET A 84 10.80 -1.26 11.21
CA MET A 84 10.97 -0.25 12.22
C MET A 84 12.03 0.75 11.79
N LEU A 85 12.36 1.70 12.66
CA LEU A 85 13.19 2.83 12.25
C LEU A 85 14.55 2.44 11.66
N ASP A 86 15.13 1.34 12.11
CA ASP A 86 16.44 0.97 11.59
C ASP A 86 16.37 0.16 10.31
N ASP A 87 15.18 -0.10 9.83
CA ASP A 87 15.01 -0.90 8.63
C ASP A 87 14.90 -0.05 7.37
N THR A 88 15.08 -0.69 6.24
CA THR A 88 14.98 -0.03 4.94
C THR A 88 13.78 -0.57 4.21
N LEU A 89 12.99 0.33 3.65
CA LEU A 89 11.82 -0.05 2.87
C LEU A 89 12.27 -0.28 1.43
N THR A 90 11.86 -1.41 0.87
CA THR A 90 12.10 -1.69 -0.54
C THR A 90 10.76 -1.95 -1.20
N ALA A 91 10.72 -1.93 -2.50
CA ALA A 91 9.46 -2.08 -3.22
C ALA A 91 9.54 -3.13 -4.33
N GLU A 92 10.40 -4.14 -4.14
CA GLU A 92 10.47 -5.21 -5.11
C GLU A 92 9.23 -6.06 -5.00
N PRO A 93 8.70 -6.57 -6.05
CA PRO A 93 9.19 -6.46 -7.42
C PRO A 93 8.54 -5.30 -8.20
N VAL A 94 7.82 -4.42 -7.54
CA VAL A 94 7.08 -3.38 -8.25
C VAL A 94 7.99 -2.25 -8.70
N LEU A 95 8.86 -1.78 -7.80
CA LEU A 95 9.79 -0.70 -8.13
C LEU A 95 11.19 -1.21 -7.87
N ASP A 96 11.89 -1.50 -8.97
CA ASP A 96 13.19 -2.07 -8.87
C ASP A 96 14.19 -1.11 -8.30
N GLY A 97 14.96 -1.52 -7.32
CA GLY A 97 16.00 -0.67 -6.75
C GLY A 97 15.53 0.40 -5.80
N PHE A 98 14.23 0.49 -5.53
CA PHE A 98 13.75 1.48 -4.58
C PHE A 98 14.22 1.13 -3.17
N GLN A 99 14.79 2.09 -2.48
CA GLN A 99 15.22 1.91 -1.11
C GLN A 99 15.01 3.20 -0.35
N LEU A 100 14.45 3.12 0.84
CA LEU A 100 14.20 4.30 1.65
C LEU A 100 14.29 3.91 3.11
N SER A 101 15.12 4.61 3.87
CA SER A 101 15.26 4.33 5.30
C SER A 101 14.01 4.80 6.03
N LEU A 102 13.51 4.00 6.96
CA LEU A 102 12.35 4.43 7.73
C LEU A 102 12.66 5.68 8.55
N ARG A 103 13.90 5.86 8.98
CA ARG A 103 14.24 7.07 9.70
C ARG A 103 13.99 8.30 8.83
N ASP A 104 14.30 8.22 7.55
CA ASP A 104 14.08 9.35 6.66
C ASP A 104 12.59 9.62 6.44
N ILE A 105 11.76 8.59 6.56
CA ILE A 105 10.33 8.78 6.39
C ILE A 105 9.73 9.48 7.60
N PHE A 106 10.14 9.08 8.79
CA PHE A 106 9.47 9.53 10.00
C PHE A 106 10.15 10.65 10.77
N THR A 107 11.38 10.96 10.44
CA THR A 107 12.05 12.03 11.20
C THR A 107 12.37 13.13 10.23
N LYS A 108 11.59 14.09 10.23
CA LYS A 108 11.84 15.19 9.35
C LYS A 108 12.20 16.40 10.12
#